data_c15ea940cc750b6602ed4f15292cfc51
#
_entry.id   c15ea940cc750b6602ed4f15292cfc51
#
_cell.length_a   1.000
_cell.length_b   1.000
_cell.length_c   1.000
_cell.angle_alpha   90.00
_cell.angle_beta   90.00
_cell.angle_gamma   90.00
#
_symmetry.space_group_name_H-M   'P 1'
#
loop_
_entity.id
_entity.type
_entity.pdbx_description
1 polymer ?
#
loop_
_entity_poly.entity_id
_entity_poly.type
_entity_poly.pdbx_seq_one_letter_code
_entity_poly.pdbx_strand_id
1 'polypeptide(L)'
;LGRTPASMTDADVFTYNGGRVDPGERQNIRFVVSETYLGDPVRIPVTIINGERPGPTAFLSAAAHGDELNGIEVVREVAYEWDLADLCGTLICLPVLNVPGFLAQQRYLPVYDRDLNRSFPGSADSTSAKRMAARIYTNFIDPCDFGLDFHTSTRGRTNMLHARADMGDPDAAR
;
A
#
# COMPACT_ATOMS: atom_id res chain seq x y z
N LEU A 1 23.21 15.35 14.18
CA LEU A 1 24.19 15.21 13.09
C LEU A 1 23.44 15.47 11.80
N GLY A 2 23.62 16.70 11.22
CA GLY A 2 22.93 17.14 10.03
C GLY A 2 23.24 16.23 8.83
N ARG A 3 22.20 15.73 8.17
CA ARG A 3 22.32 15.18 6.82
C ARG A 3 22.72 16.31 5.89
N THR A 4 23.84 16.17 5.24
CA THR A 4 24.26 17.03 4.13
C THR A 4 23.17 16.94 3.05
N PRO A 5 22.72 18.05 2.44
CA PRO A 5 21.80 17.97 1.33
C PRO A 5 22.45 17.12 0.22
N ALA A 6 21.79 16.05 -0.18
CA ALA A 6 22.19 15.23 -1.31
C ALA A 6 22.27 16.17 -2.55
N SER A 7 23.33 16.00 -3.33
CA SER A 7 23.42 16.65 -4.65
C SER A 7 22.14 16.31 -5.43
N MET A 8 21.67 17.23 -6.26
CA MET A 8 20.59 16.98 -7.23
C MET A 8 21.08 15.89 -8.20
N THR A 9 20.95 14.64 -7.77
CA THR A 9 21.13 13.44 -8.59
C THR A 9 19.76 13.09 -9.18
N ASP A 10 19.78 12.46 -10.34
CA ASP A 10 18.57 11.96 -11.02
C ASP A 10 17.69 11.15 -10.04
N ALA A 11 16.36 11.16 -10.27
CA ALA A 11 15.44 10.36 -9.49
C ALA A 11 15.81 8.87 -9.59
N ASP A 12 15.67 8.14 -8.49
CA ASP A 12 16.03 6.72 -8.42
C ASP A 12 14.96 5.85 -9.08
N VAL A 13 15.39 4.73 -9.65
CA VAL A 13 14.49 3.67 -10.16
C VAL A 13 13.84 2.97 -8.98
N PHE A 14 12.51 2.92 -8.95
CA PHE A 14 11.80 2.10 -7.97
C PHE A 14 11.79 0.64 -8.40
N THR A 15 12.16 -0.27 -7.49
CA THR A 15 12.21 -1.71 -7.77
C THR A 15 11.34 -2.51 -6.82
N TYR A 16 10.68 -3.55 -7.34
CA TYR A 16 9.89 -4.51 -6.57
C TYR A 16 10.12 -5.92 -7.12
N ASN A 17 9.69 -6.95 -6.40
CA ASN A 17 9.84 -8.32 -6.88
C ASN A 17 8.96 -8.58 -8.11
N GLY A 18 9.56 -8.60 -9.27
CA GLY A 18 8.92 -8.80 -10.57
C GLY A 18 9.00 -7.62 -11.52
N GLY A 19 9.62 -6.49 -11.10
CA GLY A 19 9.77 -5.36 -12.00
C GLY A 19 10.46 -4.14 -11.44
N ARG A 20 10.46 -3.11 -12.27
CA ARG A 20 11.02 -1.79 -11.96
C ARG A 20 10.16 -0.72 -12.61
N VAL A 21 10.19 0.49 -12.08
CA VAL A 21 9.55 1.69 -12.60
C VAL A 21 10.60 2.78 -12.70
N ASP A 22 10.88 3.21 -13.91
CA ASP A 22 11.87 4.25 -14.17
C ASP A 22 11.30 5.65 -13.82
N PRO A 23 12.15 6.66 -13.54
CA PRO A 23 11.71 8.03 -13.33
C PRO A 23 10.83 8.55 -14.47
N GLY A 24 9.75 9.27 -14.15
CA GLY A 24 8.76 9.75 -15.10
C GLY A 24 7.72 8.70 -15.52
N GLU A 25 7.81 7.47 -15.03
CA GLU A 25 6.90 6.40 -15.40
C GLU A 25 5.75 6.18 -14.40
N ARG A 26 4.61 5.75 -14.94
CA ARG A 26 3.48 5.18 -14.19
C ARG A 26 3.25 3.75 -14.64
N GLN A 27 3.22 2.82 -13.69
CA GLN A 27 2.88 1.43 -13.95
C GLN A 27 1.66 0.98 -13.15
N ASN A 28 0.74 0.29 -13.82
CA ASN A 28 -0.39 -0.41 -13.21
C ASN A 28 -0.11 -1.91 -13.24
N ILE A 29 0.02 -2.54 -12.09
CA ILE A 29 0.37 -3.94 -11.97
C ILE A 29 -0.69 -4.73 -11.19
N ARG A 30 -0.73 -6.02 -11.43
CA ARG A 30 -1.49 -7.02 -10.66
C ARG A 30 -0.50 -7.91 -9.92
N PHE A 31 -0.11 -7.47 -8.72
CA PHE A 31 0.94 -8.12 -7.95
C PHE A 31 0.43 -9.37 -7.24
N VAL A 32 1.11 -10.52 -7.42
CA VAL A 32 0.73 -11.79 -6.78
C VAL A 32 1.18 -11.77 -5.32
N VAL A 33 0.24 -11.86 -4.38
CA VAL A 33 0.49 -11.83 -2.94
C VAL A 33 0.30 -13.17 -2.26
N SER A 34 -0.48 -14.08 -2.87
CA SER A 34 -0.80 -15.41 -2.33
C SER A 34 -1.31 -16.31 -3.45
N GLU A 35 -1.69 -17.52 -3.09
CA GLU A 35 -2.40 -18.48 -3.94
C GLU A 35 -3.61 -19.03 -3.19
N THR A 36 -4.67 -19.37 -3.93
CA THR A 36 -5.82 -20.11 -3.40
C THR A 36 -5.44 -21.58 -3.20
N TYR A 37 -6.29 -22.36 -2.52
CA TYR A 37 -6.11 -23.81 -2.43
C TYR A 37 -6.21 -24.56 -3.77
N LEU A 38 -6.75 -23.90 -4.80
CA LEU A 38 -6.84 -24.45 -6.14
C LEU A 38 -5.60 -24.10 -6.99
N GLY A 39 -4.64 -23.38 -6.42
CA GLY A 39 -3.44 -22.91 -7.13
C GLY A 39 -3.64 -21.60 -7.90
N ASP A 40 -4.81 -20.99 -7.85
CA ASP A 40 -5.05 -19.71 -8.51
C ASP A 40 -4.35 -18.58 -7.76
N PRO A 41 -3.62 -17.69 -8.47
CA PRO A 41 -2.92 -16.60 -7.83
C PRO A 41 -3.88 -15.52 -7.32
N VAL A 42 -3.72 -15.13 -6.06
CA VAL A 42 -4.37 -13.95 -5.47
C VAL A 42 -3.53 -12.73 -5.81
N ARG A 43 -4.13 -11.77 -6.50
CA ARG A 43 -3.45 -10.55 -6.94
C ARG A 43 -4.09 -9.32 -6.34
N ILE A 44 -3.25 -8.34 -5.97
CA ILE A 44 -3.68 -7.00 -5.58
C ILE A 44 -3.40 -6.01 -6.72
N PRO A 45 -4.26 -5.00 -6.90
CA PRO A 45 -3.98 -3.89 -7.80
C PRO A 45 -2.95 -2.96 -7.15
N VAL A 46 -1.93 -2.57 -7.89
CA VAL A 46 -0.93 -1.60 -7.45
C VAL A 46 -0.68 -0.63 -8.59
N THR A 47 -0.69 0.67 -8.31
CA THR A 47 -0.22 1.71 -9.21
C THR A 47 1.02 2.33 -8.60
N ILE A 48 2.11 2.35 -9.34
CA ILE A 48 3.37 2.99 -8.94
C ILE A 48 3.60 4.17 -9.88
N ILE A 49 3.83 5.34 -9.32
CA ILE A 49 4.10 6.57 -10.02
C ILE A 49 5.45 7.06 -9.54
N ASN A 50 6.46 7.01 -10.40
CA ASN A 50 7.80 7.46 -10.09
C ASN A 50 8.03 8.81 -10.76
N GLY A 51 8.15 9.87 -9.96
CA GLY A 51 8.36 11.24 -10.47
C GLY A 51 9.73 11.40 -11.13
N GLU A 52 9.84 12.39 -12.01
CA GLU A 52 11.11 12.72 -12.67
C GLU A 52 12.14 13.33 -11.71
N ARG A 53 11.69 13.88 -10.60
CA ARG A 53 12.53 14.55 -9.61
C ARG A 53 12.71 13.71 -8.36
N PRO A 54 13.91 13.70 -7.76
CA PRO A 54 14.14 12.99 -6.52
C PRO A 54 13.25 13.52 -5.39
N GLY A 55 12.82 12.62 -4.52
CA GLY A 55 11.97 12.94 -3.38
C GLY A 55 11.70 11.69 -2.53
N PRO A 56 10.83 11.79 -1.54
CA PRO A 56 10.49 10.66 -0.70
C PRO A 56 9.66 9.61 -1.46
N THR A 57 9.72 8.38 -0.97
CA THR A 57 8.81 7.32 -1.38
C THR A 57 7.66 7.22 -0.38
N ALA A 58 6.43 7.27 -0.88
CA ALA A 58 5.25 7.19 -0.05
C ALA A 58 4.26 6.14 -0.55
N PHE A 59 3.42 5.59 0.34
CA PHE A 59 2.31 4.74 -0.08
C PHE A 59 0.95 5.28 0.40
N LEU A 60 -0.07 4.98 -0.39
CA LEU A 60 -1.47 5.12 -0.02
C LEU A 60 -2.11 3.74 -0.11
N SER A 61 -2.72 3.26 0.98
CA SER A 61 -3.39 1.97 0.99
C SER A 61 -4.82 2.07 1.50
N ALA A 62 -5.65 1.10 1.10
CA ALA A 62 -7.02 0.97 1.56
C ALA A 62 -7.46 -0.50 1.56
N ALA A 63 -8.64 -0.73 2.12
CA ALA A 63 -9.28 -2.04 2.19
C ALA A 63 -8.36 -3.16 2.70
N ALA A 64 -7.58 -2.89 3.75
CA ALA A 64 -6.98 -3.93 4.59
C ALA A 64 -8.09 -4.78 5.25
N HIS A 65 -9.26 -4.19 5.45
CA HIS A 65 -10.52 -4.87 5.70
C HIS A 65 -11.41 -4.79 4.47
N GLY A 66 -11.88 -5.93 3.96
CA GLY A 66 -12.54 -6.00 2.66
C GLY A 66 -13.92 -5.33 2.58
N ASP A 67 -14.53 -4.95 3.70
CA ASP A 67 -15.81 -4.24 3.78
C ASP A 67 -15.67 -2.72 4.03
N GLU A 68 -14.45 -2.19 4.12
CA GLU A 68 -14.15 -0.77 4.33
C GLU A 68 -13.79 -0.10 3.00
N LEU A 69 -14.78 0.44 2.29
CA LEU A 69 -14.68 0.72 0.85
C LEU A 69 -14.28 2.16 0.48
N ASN A 70 -14.57 3.15 1.33
CA ASN A 70 -14.41 4.56 0.94
C ASN A 70 -12.95 4.93 0.62
N GLY A 71 -11.99 4.35 1.34
CA GLY A 71 -10.58 4.57 1.08
C GLY A 71 -10.13 4.10 -0.30
N ILE A 72 -10.81 3.11 -0.88
CA ILE A 72 -10.54 2.64 -2.24
C ILE A 72 -10.68 3.77 -3.25
N GLU A 73 -11.77 4.54 -3.13
CA GLU A 73 -12.04 5.64 -4.06
C GLU A 73 -11.03 6.76 -3.89
N VAL A 74 -10.66 7.10 -2.65
CA VAL A 74 -9.60 8.09 -2.38
C VAL A 74 -8.29 7.69 -3.06
N VAL A 75 -7.85 6.45 -2.87
CA VAL A 75 -6.59 5.96 -3.46
C VAL A 75 -6.68 5.91 -4.99
N ARG A 76 -7.85 5.54 -5.55
CA ARG A 76 -8.05 5.52 -7.00
C ARG A 76 -8.06 6.92 -7.60
N GLU A 77 -8.73 7.86 -6.98
CA GLU A 77 -8.77 9.27 -7.43
C GLU A 77 -7.36 9.84 -7.51
N VAL A 78 -6.55 9.67 -6.47
CA VAL A 78 -5.15 10.09 -6.48
C VAL A 78 -4.36 9.38 -7.59
N ALA A 79 -4.55 8.06 -7.75
CA ALA A 79 -3.78 7.27 -8.71
C ALA A 79 -4.08 7.60 -10.17
N TYR A 80 -5.31 8.01 -10.50
CA TYR A 80 -5.78 8.09 -11.89
C TYR A 80 -6.28 9.46 -12.33
N GLU A 81 -6.78 10.29 -11.41
CA GLU A 81 -7.46 11.54 -11.74
C GLU A 81 -6.64 12.77 -11.38
N TRP A 82 -5.72 12.67 -10.42
CA TRP A 82 -4.86 13.79 -10.06
C TRP A 82 -3.73 13.96 -11.07
N ASP A 83 -3.42 15.22 -11.38
CA ASP A 83 -2.22 15.57 -12.12
C ASP A 83 -0.99 15.45 -11.19
N LEU A 84 -0.15 14.48 -11.49
CA LEU A 84 1.07 14.17 -10.73
C LEU A 84 2.34 14.49 -11.55
N ALA A 85 2.24 15.33 -12.57
CA ALA A 85 3.37 15.72 -13.41
C ALA A 85 4.50 16.37 -12.60
N ASP A 86 4.16 17.06 -11.51
CA ASP A 86 5.12 17.69 -10.61
C ASP A 86 5.54 16.84 -9.40
N LEU A 87 5.19 15.56 -9.39
CA LEU A 87 5.55 14.67 -8.30
C LEU A 87 7.08 14.59 -8.14
N CYS A 88 7.55 14.79 -6.91
CA CYS A 88 8.92 14.51 -6.52
C CYS A 88 8.95 13.21 -5.70
N GLY A 89 9.81 12.25 -6.09
CA GLY A 89 9.87 10.94 -5.47
C GLY A 89 8.85 9.96 -6.02
N THR A 90 8.51 8.93 -5.26
CA THR A 90 7.66 7.81 -5.71
C THR A 90 6.38 7.72 -4.89
N LEU A 91 5.25 7.56 -5.57
CA LEU A 91 3.96 7.30 -4.94
C LEU A 91 3.46 5.90 -5.31
N ILE A 92 3.15 5.08 -4.29
CA ILE A 92 2.64 3.72 -4.44
C ILE A 92 1.19 3.69 -3.98
N CYS A 93 0.26 3.40 -4.87
CA CYS A 93 -1.16 3.35 -4.60
C CYS A 93 -1.64 1.89 -4.55
N LEU A 94 -2.19 1.49 -3.41
CA LEU A 94 -2.65 0.14 -3.08
C LEU A 94 -4.15 0.18 -2.72
N PRO A 95 -5.06 0.37 -3.70
CA PRO A 95 -6.47 0.64 -3.40
C PRO A 95 -7.18 -0.53 -2.69
N VAL A 96 -6.75 -1.76 -2.88
CA VAL A 96 -7.35 -2.94 -2.23
C VAL A 96 -6.25 -3.89 -1.78
N LEU A 97 -5.95 -3.93 -0.47
CA LEU A 97 -5.01 -4.88 0.11
C LEU A 97 -5.65 -6.28 0.28
N ASN A 98 -6.85 -6.34 0.82
CA ASN A 98 -7.58 -7.59 1.07
C ASN A 98 -8.57 -7.89 -0.06
N VAL A 99 -8.05 -8.25 -1.25
CA VAL A 99 -8.90 -8.59 -2.40
C VAL A 99 -9.88 -9.73 -2.13
N PRO A 100 -9.50 -10.85 -1.48
CA PRO A 100 -10.47 -11.89 -1.14
C PRO A 100 -11.61 -11.40 -0.22
N GLY A 101 -11.30 -10.61 0.79
CA GLY A 101 -12.30 -10.01 1.68
C GLY A 101 -13.19 -9.01 0.96
N PHE A 102 -12.62 -8.19 0.08
CA PHE A 102 -13.35 -7.23 -0.75
C PHE A 102 -14.37 -7.93 -1.65
N LEU A 103 -13.96 -8.97 -2.36
CA LEU A 103 -14.86 -9.75 -3.23
C LEU A 103 -15.98 -10.44 -2.46
N ALA A 104 -15.68 -10.93 -1.26
CA ALA A 104 -16.65 -11.55 -0.37
C ALA A 104 -17.46 -10.53 0.47
N GLN A 105 -17.14 -9.23 0.38
CA GLN A 105 -17.71 -8.17 1.23
C GLN A 105 -17.59 -8.47 2.72
N GLN A 106 -16.45 -8.99 3.12
CA GLN A 106 -16.14 -9.39 4.50
C GLN A 106 -14.92 -8.66 5.03
N ARG A 107 -14.92 -8.39 6.33
CA ARG A 107 -13.81 -7.73 7.01
C ARG A 107 -12.51 -8.52 6.88
N TYR A 108 -12.54 -9.79 7.18
CA TYR A 108 -11.38 -10.67 7.25
C TYR A 108 -11.11 -11.41 5.94
N LEU A 109 -10.00 -12.11 5.87
CA LEU A 109 -9.72 -13.07 4.80
C LEU A 109 -10.71 -14.24 4.91
N PRO A 110 -11.61 -14.48 3.92
CA PRO A 110 -12.77 -15.36 4.07
C PRO A 110 -12.46 -16.79 4.46
N VAL A 111 -11.37 -17.35 3.89
CA VAL A 111 -11.03 -18.78 4.10
C VAL A 111 -10.39 -19.03 5.46
N TYR A 112 -9.75 -18.00 6.04
CA TYR A 112 -8.94 -18.16 7.25
C TYR A 112 -9.50 -17.43 8.44
N ASP A 113 -10.54 -16.65 8.26
CA ASP A 113 -11.10 -15.72 9.27
C ASP A 113 -9.99 -14.93 9.98
N ARG A 114 -9.02 -14.42 9.20
CA ARG A 114 -7.84 -13.72 9.71
C ARG A 114 -7.88 -12.26 9.33
N ASP A 115 -7.56 -11.43 10.31
CA ASP A 115 -7.39 -10.00 10.12
C ASP A 115 -6.04 -9.72 9.42
N LEU A 116 -6.09 -9.30 8.14
CA LEU A 116 -4.90 -8.93 7.40
C LEU A 116 -4.18 -7.75 8.06
N ASN A 117 -4.93 -6.77 8.59
CA ASN A 117 -4.39 -5.60 9.28
C ASN A 117 -3.66 -5.93 10.60
N ARG A 118 -3.80 -7.14 11.13
CA ARG A 118 -3.05 -7.67 12.29
C ARG A 118 -1.94 -8.62 11.87
N SER A 119 -1.70 -8.75 10.58
CA SER A 119 -0.73 -9.71 10.06
C SER A 119 0.59 -9.07 9.61
N PHE A 120 0.64 -7.74 9.46
CA PHE A 120 1.85 -6.99 9.11
C PHE A 120 2.86 -6.93 10.27
N PRO A 121 4.18 -6.89 9.96
CA PRO A 121 4.83 -6.93 8.64
C PRO A 121 4.77 -8.30 7.97
N GLY A 122 4.36 -9.35 8.67
CA GLY A 122 4.23 -10.69 8.15
C GLY A 122 5.48 -11.56 8.31
N SER A 123 5.43 -12.75 7.71
CA SER A 123 6.56 -13.69 7.65
C SER A 123 6.32 -14.69 6.52
N ALA A 124 7.37 -15.00 5.75
CA ALA A 124 7.32 -15.96 4.64
C ALA A 124 6.99 -17.40 5.11
N ASP A 125 7.44 -17.77 6.31
CA ASP A 125 7.32 -19.13 6.88
C ASP A 125 6.14 -19.25 7.86
N SER A 126 5.04 -18.54 7.62
CA SER A 126 3.91 -18.47 8.54
C SER A 126 2.57 -18.76 7.84
N THR A 127 1.46 -18.35 8.48
CA THR A 127 0.11 -18.51 7.93
C THR A 127 -0.06 -17.73 6.61
N SER A 128 -1.05 -18.12 5.80
CA SER A 128 -1.33 -17.45 4.52
C SER A 128 -1.53 -15.94 4.65
N ALA A 129 -2.20 -15.49 5.72
CA ALA A 129 -2.36 -14.07 6.01
C ALA A 129 -1.01 -13.37 6.25
N LYS A 130 -0.13 -13.99 7.04
CA LYS A 130 1.21 -13.44 7.31
C LYS A 130 2.13 -13.50 6.10
N ARG A 131 2.03 -14.54 5.26
CA ARG A 131 2.77 -14.59 3.99
C ARG A 131 2.32 -13.52 3.02
N MET A 132 0.99 -13.32 2.90
CA MET A 132 0.41 -12.24 2.09
C MET A 132 0.89 -10.87 2.60
N ALA A 133 0.80 -10.62 3.89
CA ALA A 133 1.29 -9.39 4.52
C ALA A 133 2.78 -9.16 4.26
N ALA A 134 3.62 -10.19 4.40
CA ALA A 134 5.06 -10.08 4.16
C ALA A 134 5.37 -9.69 2.70
N ARG A 135 4.67 -10.26 1.73
CA ARG A 135 4.87 -9.91 0.31
C ARG A 135 4.47 -8.47 0.01
N ILE A 136 3.37 -8.00 0.59
CA ILE A 136 2.93 -6.60 0.45
C ILE A 136 3.94 -5.68 1.13
N TYR A 137 4.28 -5.98 2.37
CA TYR A 137 5.18 -5.16 3.19
C TYR A 137 6.54 -4.97 2.53
N THR A 138 7.22 -6.07 2.21
CA THR A 138 8.58 -6.03 1.66
C THR A 138 8.68 -5.30 0.31
N ASN A 139 7.62 -5.34 -0.50
CA ASN A 139 7.67 -4.75 -1.84
C ASN A 139 7.18 -3.30 -1.91
N PHE A 140 6.22 -2.92 -1.04
CA PHE A 140 5.49 -1.66 -1.23
C PHE A 140 5.36 -0.80 0.02
N ILE A 141 5.68 -1.31 1.21
CA ILE A 141 5.58 -0.55 2.47
C ILE A 141 6.97 -0.28 3.04
N ASP A 142 7.78 -1.31 3.22
CA ASP A 142 9.13 -1.20 3.77
C ASP A 142 10.07 -0.24 3.01
N PRO A 143 9.98 -0.11 1.67
CA PRO A 143 10.78 0.86 0.92
C PRO A 143 10.33 2.31 1.10
N CYS A 144 9.19 2.58 1.76
CA CYS A 144 8.61 3.91 1.86
C CYS A 144 9.12 4.67 3.09
N ASP A 145 9.28 5.97 2.93
CA ASP A 145 9.61 6.88 4.03
C ASP A 145 8.40 7.12 4.94
N PHE A 146 7.18 7.12 4.36
CA PHE A 146 5.92 7.26 5.09
C PHE A 146 4.74 6.69 4.28
N GLY A 147 3.57 6.62 4.91
CA GLY A 147 2.36 6.17 4.22
C GLY A 147 1.08 6.49 4.96
N LEU A 148 -0.03 6.40 4.24
CA LEU A 148 -1.38 6.56 4.77
C LEU A 148 -2.20 5.31 4.45
N ASP A 149 -2.82 4.73 5.48
CA ASP A 149 -3.74 3.61 5.34
C ASP A 149 -5.16 4.06 5.69
N PHE A 150 -6.06 4.00 4.70
CA PHE A 150 -7.42 4.49 4.81
C PHE A 150 -8.36 3.40 5.33
N HIS A 151 -9.04 3.72 6.42
CA HIS A 151 -10.05 2.87 7.04
C HIS A 151 -11.38 3.57 7.17
N THR A 152 -12.44 2.78 7.22
CA THR A 152 -13.77 3.22 7.68
C THR A 152 -14.25 2.33 8.83
N SER A 153 -15.48 2.50 9.26
CA SER A 153 -16.14 1.48 10.06
C SER A 153 -16.46 0.26 9.23
N THR A 154 -16.43 -0.90 9.86
CA THR A 154 -17.08 -2.11 9.35
C THR A 154 -18.54 -1.83 8.98
N ARG A 155 -19.05 -2.53 7.96
CA ARG A 155 -20.41 -2.42 7.46
C ARG A 155 -21.46 -2.33 8.59
N GLY A 156 -22.34 -1.34 8.50
CA GLY A 156 -23.41 -1.10 9.49
C GLY A 156 -22.96 -0.39 10.76
N ARG A 157 -21.75 0.14 10.82
CA ARG A 157 -21.23 0.95 11.93
C ARG A 157 -20.81 2.33 11.46
N THR A 158 -20.78 3.28 12.37
CA THR A 158 -20.27 4.63 12.15
C THR A 158 -19.15 4.92 13.12
N ASN A 159 -18.06 5.50 12.64
CA ASN A 159 -16.97 6.01 13.45
C ASN A 159 -16.89 7.53 13.34
N MET A 160 -16.32 8.17 14.35
CA MET A 160 -15.87 9.55 14.24
C MET A 160 -14.64 9.61 13.33
N LEU A 161 -14.50 10.70 12.59
CA LEU A 161 -13.30 10.99 11.84
C LEU A 161 -12.12 11.13 12.80
N HIS A 162 -11.06 10.37 12.58
CA HIS A 162 -9.84 10.42 13.36
C HIS A 162 -8.65 9.91 12.54
N ALA A 163 -7.45 10.37 12.89
CA ALA A 163 -6.19 9.81 12.43
C ALA A 163 -5.48 9.08 13.58
N ARG A 164 -4.70 8.08 13.24
CA ARG A 164 -3.79 7.36 14.15
C ARG A 164 -2.38 7.46 13.59
N ALA A 165 -1.44 7.92 14.39
CA ALA A 165 -0.05 8.03 14.02
C ALA A 165 0.83 7.60 15.21
N ASP A 166 2.07 7.25 14.92
CA ASP A 166 3.08 7.07 15.96
C ASP A 166 3.54 8.47 16.45
N MET A 167 2.95 8.92 17.54
CA MET A 167 3.28 10.23 18.15
C MET A 167 4.68 10.26 18.80
N GLY A 168 5.38 9.13 18.86
CA GLY A 168 6.80 9.05 19.21
C GLY A 168 7.74 9.42 18.07
N ASP A 169 7.23 9.38 16.85
CA ASP A 169 7.93 9.86 15.67
C ASP A 169 7.72 11.38 15.51
N PRO A 170 8.78 12.20 15.59
CA PRO A 170 8.67 13.66 15.48
C PRO A 170 8.15 14.13 14.10
N ASP A 171 8.31 13.35 13.04
CA ASP A 171 7.84 13.69 11.71
C ASP A 171 6.35 13.34 11.53
N ALA A 172 5.85 12.30 12.20
CA ALA A 172 4.43 11.94 12.22
C ALA A 172 3.59 12.88 13.13
N ALA A 173 4.23 13.63 14.03
CA ALA A 173 3.59 14.53 14.99
C ALA A 173 3.38 15.97 14.45
N ARG A 174 3.83 16.29 13.26
CA ARG A 174 3.72 17.60 12.58
C ARG A 174 2.58 17.60 11.57
#